data_2dce87d71161c6f9f80bd8af3b23c724
#
_entry.id   2dce87d71161c6f9f80bd8af3b23c724
#
_cell.length_a   1.000
_cell.length_b   1.000
_cell.length_c   1.000
_cell.angle_alpha   90.00
_cell.angle_beta   90.00
_cell.angle_gamma   90.00
#
_symmetry.space_group_name_H-M   'P 1'
#
loop_
_entity.id
_entity.type
_entity.pdbx_description
1 polymer ?
#
loop_
_entity_poly.entity_id
_entity_poly.type
_entity_poly.pdbx_seq_one_letter_code
_entity_poly.pdbx_strand_id
1 'polypeptide(L)'
;MRGRPATELLELPVRLRGIQLGRPVDAWLDKVADRLVGLEILCGDGSRRFLPFAVAKVRDREIEVDSALTLIDERELEFYRRHSRRLADCGYTDAWIDGDGGVHETQSAA
;
A
#
# COMPACT_ATOMS: atom_id res chain seq x y z
N MET A 1 -14.71 -10.95 5.55
CA MET A 1 -13.96 -9.86 4.94
C MET A 1 -12.90 -10.42 4.01
N ARG A 2 -12.78 -9.81 2.87
CA ARG A 2 -11.88 -10.35 1.84
C ARG A 2 -10.52 -9.68 1.89
N GLY A 3 -9.48 -10.50 1.85
CA GLY A 3 -8.15 -10.03 1.63
C GLY A 3 -7.71 -10.28 0.20
N ARG A 4 -6.51 -9.85 -0.12
CA ARG A 4 -5.88 -10.14 -1.40
C ARG A 4 -4.38 -10.26 -1.23
N PRO A 5 -3.72 -11.00 -2.13
CA PRO A 5 -2.26 -11.08 -2.09
C PRO A 5 -1.63 -9.68 -2.19
N ALA A 6 -0.55 -9.48 -1.45
CA ALA A 6 0.17 -8.21 -1.49
C ALA A 6 0.67 -7.89 -2.90
N THR A 7 1.12 -8.90 -3.63
CA THR A 7 1.57 -8.73 -5.02
C THR A 7 0.46 -8.17 -5.91
N GLU A 8 -0.76 -8.65 -5.71
CA GLU A 8 -1.91 -8.18 -6.47
C GLU A 8 -2.25 -6.74 -6.11
N LEU A 9 -2.20 -6.41 -4.81
CA LEU A 9 -2.45 -5.05 -4.35
C LEU A 9 -1.45 -4.07 -4.97
N LEU A 10 -0.19 -4.45 -5.04
CA LEU A 10 0.87 -3.60 -5.61
C LEU A 10 0.78 -3.43 -7.12
N GLU A 11 -0.05 -4.21 -7.78
CA GLU A 11 -0.27 -4.08 -9.23
C GLU A 11 -1.45 -3.17 -9.57
N LEU A 12 -2.23 -2.76 -8.57
CA LEU A 12 -3.42 -1.93 -8.83
C LEU A 12 -3.03 -0.47 -9.07
N PRO A 13 -3.61 0.17 -10.09
CA PRO A 13 -3.38 1.60 -10.29
C PRO A 13 -4.09 2.41 -9.21
N VAL A 14 -3.51 3.55 -8.85
CA VAL A 14 -4.13 4.51 -7.95
C VAL A 14 -4.87 5.53 -8.81
N ARG A 15 -6.18 5.65 -8.61
CA ARG A 15 -7.04 6.50 -9.44
C ARG A 15 -7.89 7.45 -8.63
N LEU A 16 -8.05 8.65 -9.19
CA LEU A 16 -8.97 9.65 -8.69
C LEU A 16 -10.02 9.85 -9.79
N ARG A 17 -11.24 9.41 -9.52
CA ARG A 17 -12.35 9.52 -10.48
C ARG A 17 -11.99 8.99 -11.87
N GLY A 18 -11.35 7.83 -11.90
CA GLY A 18 -10.95 7.19 -13.13
C GLY A 18 -9.64 7.68 -13.74
N ILE A 19 -9.06 8.74 -13.20
CA ILE A 19 -7.78 9.26 -13.68
C ILE A 19 -6.65 8.63 -12.89
N GLN A 20 -5.73 7.98 -13.58
CA GLN A 20 -4.60 7.35 -12.92
C GLN A 20 -3.60 8.39 -12.44
N LEU A 21 -3.31 8.38 -11.14
CA LEU A 21 -2.33 9.27 -10.52
C LEU A 21 -0.96 8.61 -10.41
N GLY A 22 -0.95 7.28 -10.28
CA GLY A 22 0.28 6.54 -10.10
C GLY A 22 0.01 5.08 -9.82
N ARG A 23 1.04 4.38 -9.35
CA ARG A 23 0.91 2.96 -8.99
C ARG A 23 1.78 2.66 -7.77
N PRO A 24 1.37 1.69 -6.95
CA PRO A 24 2.19 1.32 -5.80
C PRO A 24 3.51 0.68 -6.24
N VAL A 25 4.56 0.98 -5.51
CA VAL A 25 5.88 0.35 -5.72
C VAL A 25 6.38 -0.33 -4.46
N ASP A 26 5.87 0.07 -3.30
CA ASP A 26 6.22 -0.55 -2.01
C ASP A 26 5.04 -0.47 -1.05
N ALA A 27 5.02 -1.39 -0.10
CA ALA A 27 4.07 -1.38 1.02
C ALA A 27 4.85 -1.22 2.31
N TRP A 28 4.33 -0.39 3.21
CA TRP A 28 4.98 -0.08 4.47
C TRP A 28 4.09 -0.50 5.64
N LEU A 29 4.69 -1.24 6.58
CA LEU A 29 4.01 -1.79 7.74
C LEU A 29 4.36 -1.02 8.99
N ASP A 30 3.47 -1.10 9.99
CA ASP A 30 3.76 -0.64 11.32
C ASP A 30 5.07 -1.26 11.81
N LYS A 31 5.79 -0.55 12.66
CA LYS A 31 7.10 -1.00 13.14
C LYS A 31 7.00 -2.25 14.01
N VAL A 32 5.88 -2.45 14.68
CA VAL A 32 5.66 -3.55 15.61
C VAL A 32 4.55 -4.48 15.16
N ALA A 33 3.42 -3.92 14.74
CA ALA A 33 2.25 -4.69 14.35
C ALA A 33 2.33 -5.15 12.89
N ASP A 34 1.70 -6.27 12.59
CA ASP A 34 1.60 -6.78 11.22
C ASP A 34 0.40 -6.10 10.52
N ARG A 35 0.51 -4.79 10.36
CA ARG A 35 -0.52 -3.94 9.74
C ARG A 35 0.08 -3.01 8.73
N LEU A 36 -0.62 -2.88 7.62
CA LEU A 36 -0.24 -1.96 6.56
C LEU A 36 -0.51 -0.53 7.01
N VAL A 37 0.52 0.30 7.01
CA VAL A 37 0.40 1.73 7.30
C VAL A 37 0.03 2.48 6.03
N GLY A 38 0.65 2.12 4.91
CA GLY A 38 0.36 2.75 3.65
C GLY A 38 1.21 2.20 2.52
N LEU A 39 1.04 2.81 1.37
CA LEU A 39 1.71 2.41 0.14
C LEU A 39 2.58 3.55 -0.37
N GLU A 40 3.74 3.21 -0.87
CA GLU A 40 4.57 4.16 -1.59
C GLU A 40 4.13 4.14 -3.05
N ILE A 41 3.78 5.31 -3.58
CA ILE A 41 3.20 5.44 -4.91
C ILE A 41 4.19 6.15 -5.83
N LEU A 42 4.48 5.53 -6.96
CA LEU A 42 5.22 6.18 -8.03
C LEU A 42 4.21 6.91 -8.91
N CYS A 43 4.27 8.23 -8.89
CA CYS A 43 3.34 9.07 -9.62
C CYS A 43 3.77 9.30 -11.06
N GLY A 44 2.83 9.76 -11.90
CA GLY A 44 3.08 9.98 -13.31
C GLY A 44 4.16 11.02 -13.61
N ASP A 45 4.41 11.94 -12.67
CA ASP A 45 5.46 12.95 -12.80
C ASP A 45 6.85 12.44 -12.34
N GLY A 46 6.93 11.17 -11.97
CA GLY A 46 8.17 10.55 -11.48
C GLY A 46 8.41 10.73 -10.00
N SER A 47 7.58 11.50 -9.30
CA SER A 47 7.72 11.67 -7.86
C SER A 47 7.20 10.44 -7.12
N ARG A 48 7.70 10.25 -5.90
CA ARG A 48 7.21 9.20 -5.02
C ARG A 48 6.45 9.85 -3.88
N ARG A 49 5.27 9.31 -3.59
CA ARG A 49 4.40 9.84 -2.55
C ARG A 49 3.90 8.69 -1.68
N PHE A 50 3.40 9.04 -0.51
CA PHE A 50 2.87 8.06 0.43
C PHE A 50 1.35 8.14 0.45
N LEU A 51 0.70 6.99 0.31
CA LEU A 51 -0.76 6.88 0.42
C LEU A 51 -1.09 6.12 1.69
N PRO A 52 -1.60 6.82 2.74
CA PRO A 52 -2.03 6.11 3.94
C PRO A 52 -3.12 5.10 3.61
N PHE A 53 -3.00 3.89 4.13
CA PHE A 53 -3.96 2.84 3.83
C PHE A 53 -5.37 3.20 4.30
N ALA A 54 -5.46 3.95 5.40
CA ALA A 54 -6.75 4.33 5.98
C ALA A 54 -7.63 5.15 5.04
N VAL A 55 -7.02 5.88 4.09
CA VAL A 55 -7.76 6.72 3.13
C VAL A 55 -7.78 6.13 1.73
N ALA A 56 -7.22 4.95 1.55
CA ALA A 56 -7.23 4.25 0.28
C ALA A 56 -8.47 3.35 0.22
N LYS A 57 -9.19 3.40 -0.89
CA LYS A 57 -10.32 2.52 -1.13
C LYS A 57 -9.90 1.46 -2.13
N VAL A 58 -9.60 0.27 -1.62
CA VAL A 58 -9.14 -0.82 -2.48
C VAL A 58 -10.35 -1.47 -3.14
N ARG A 59 -10.37 -1.40 -4.46
CA ARG A 59 -11.42 -2.00 -5.30
C ARG A 59 -10.83 -3.20 -6.04
N ASP A 60 -11.65 -3.86 -6.84
CA ASP A 60 -11.21 -5.06 -7.57
C ASP A 60 -10.08 -4.77 -8.55
N ARG A 61 -10.10 -3.60 -9.20
CA ARG A 61 -9.15 -3.27 -10.28
C ARG A 61 -8.41 -1.96 -10.08
N GLU A 62 -8.58 -1.33 -8.93
CA GLU A 62 -7.95 -0.05 -8.69
C GLU A 62 -7.91 0.26 -7.21
N ILE A 63 -7.04 1.19 -6.84
CA ILE A 63 -7.06 1.82 -5.53
C ILE A 63 -7.63 3.21 -5.77
N GLU A 64 -8.81 3.45 -5.22
CA GLU A 64 -9.51 4.72 -5.40
C GLU A 64 -9.16 5.68 -4.28
N VAL A 65 -8.88 6.92 -4.63
CA VAL A 65 -8.70 8.01 -3.67
C VAL A 65 -9.69 9.12 -3.93
N ASP A 66 -10.07 9.85 -2.90
CA ASP A 66 -11.06 10.92 -3.01
C ASP A 66 -10.44 12.25 -3.40
N SER A 67 -9.14 12.40 -3.23
CA SER A 67 -8.45 13.64 -3.51
C SER A 67 -6.97 13.37 -3.75
N ALA A 68 -6.35 14.15 -4.63
CA ALA A 68 -4.90 14.09 -4.83
C ALA A 68 -4.13 14.46 -3.58
N LEU A 69 -4.75 15.21 -2.65
CA LEU A 69 -4.13 15.60 -1.39
C LEU A 69 -3.94 14.44 -0.43
N THR A 70 -4.58 13.28 -0.69
CA THR A 70 -4.33 12.09 0.11
C THR A 70 -2.96 11.48 -0.18
N LEU A 71 -2.34 11.85 -1.30
CA LEU A 71 -0.99 11.43 -1.63
C LEU A 71 -0.01 12.39 -0.96
N ILE A 72 0.55 11.94 0.14
CA ILE A 72 1.46 12.74 0.97
C ILE A 72 2.81 12.88 0.25
N ASP A 73 3.40 14.07 0.34
CA ASP A 73 4.59 14.40 -0.41
C ASP A 73 5.84 13.65 0.05
N GLU A 74 6.91 13.83 -0.70
CA GLU A 74 8.17 13.13 -0.52
C GLU A 74 8.81 13.32 0.86
N ARG A 75 8.63 14.50 1.47
CA ARG A 75 9.17 14.76 2.80
C ARG A 75 8.55 13.88 3.85
N GLU A 76 7.24 13.76 3.80
CA GLU A 76 6.51 12.94 4.75
C GLU A 76 6.69 11.46 4.46
N LEU A 77 6.88 11.11 3.19
CA LEU A 77 7.23 9.75 2.82
C LEU A 77 8.50 9.31 3.55
N GLU A 78 9.50 10.19 3.64
CA GLU A 78 10.74 9.88 4.33
C GLU A 78 10.51 9.61 5.82
N PHE A 79 9.58 10.34 6.43
CA PHE A 79 9.17 10.06 7.81
C PHE A 79 8.64 8.63 7.94
N TYR A 80 7.76 8.22 7.05
CA TYR A 80 7.18 6.87 7.10
C TYR A 80 8.23 5.79 6.82
N ARG A 81 9.17 6.05 5.93
CA ARG A 81 10.27 5.11 5.68
C ARG A 81 11.10 4.86 6.93
N ARG A 82 11.32 5.88 7.74
CA ARG A 82 12.10 5.77 8.97
C ARG A 82 11.34 5.09 10.10
N HIS A 83 10.03 5.21 10.11
CA HIS A 83 9.18 4.77 11.22
C HIS A 83 8.35 3.54 10.89
N SER A 84 8.61 2.91 9.76
CA SER A 84 7.85 1.76 9.28
C SER A 84 8.80 0.69 8.76
N ARG A 85 8.26 -0.51 8.52
CA ARG A 85 9.01 -1.62 7.92
C ARG A 85 8.52 -1.82 6.50
N ARG A 86 9.43 -2.00 5.56
CA ARG A 86 9.04 -2.34 4.20
C ARG A 86 8.55 -3.79 4.17
N LEU A 87 7.42 -4.04 3.54
CA LEU A 87 6.87 -5.38 3.44
C LEU A 87 7.89 -6.37 2.85
N ALA A 88 8.60 -5.95 1.82
CA ALA A 88 9.60 -6.80 1.16
C ALA A 88 10.73 -7.23 2.08
N ASP A 89 11.00 -6.45 3.14
CA ASP A 89 12.07 -6.73 4.09
C ASP A 89 11.61 -7.54 5.30
N CYS A 90 10.31 -7.84 5.40
CA CYS A 90 9.74 -8.53 6.56
C CYS A 90 9.84 -10.05 6.48
N GLY A 91 10.27 -10.59 5.34
CA GLY A 91 10.45 -12.03 5.20
C GLY A 91 9.17 -12.82 5.01
N TYR A 92 8.06 -12.18 4.68
CA TYR A 92 6.82 -12.89 4.42
C TYR A 92 6.94 -13.73 3.15
N THR A 93 6.36 -14.92 3.21
CA THR A 93 6.16 -15.77 2.03
C THR A 93 4.69 -15.63 1.64
N ASP A 94 4.42 -15.16 0.44
CA ASP A 94 3.07 -15.00 -0.08
C ASP A 94 2.14 -14.24 0.88
N ALA A 95 2.58 -13.06 1.31
CA ALA A 95 1.78 -12.20 2.18
C ALA A 95 0.48 -11.76 1.50
N TRP A 96 -0.59 -11.68 2.27
CA TRP A 96 -1.83 -11.08 1.80
C TRP A 96 -2.36 -10.08 2.81
N ILE A 97 -3.14 -9.14 2.32
CA ILE A 97 -3.63 -8.00 3.09
C ILE A 97 -5.14 -8.13 3.24
N ASP A 98 -5.64 -8.09 4.46
CA ASP A 98 -7.09 -8.11 4.69
C ASP A 98 -7.70 -6.71 4.55
N GLY A 99 -9.02 -6.63 4.62
CA GLY A 99 -9.72 -5.36 4.42
C GLY A 99 -9.39 -4.28 5.44
N ASP A 100 -8.86 -4.66 6.59
CA ASP A 100 -8.48 -3.72 7.66
C ASP A 100 -6.99 -3.36 7.62
N GLY A 101 -6.27 -3.89 6.65
CA GLY A 101 -4.85 -3.65 6.51
C GLY A 101 -3.97 -4.63 7.27
N GLY A 102 -4.56 -5.64 7.90
CA GLY A 102 -3.77 -6.69 8.55
C GLY A 102 -2.98 -7.50 7.53
N VAL A 103 -1.74 -7.81 7.87
CA VAL A 103 -0.85 -8.57 6.99
C VAL A 103 -0.74 -9.99 7.50
N HIS A 104 -0.95 -10.94 6.61
CA HIS A 104 -0.94 -12.36 6.93
C HIS A 104 -0.04 -13.12 5.97
N GLU A 105 0.62 -14.15 6.47
CA GLU A 105 1.30 -15.08 5.60
C GLU A 105 0.33 -16.15 5.17
N THR A 106 0.40 -16.52 3.90
CA THR A 106 -0.35 -17.68 3.43
C THR A 106 0.31 -18.91 4.04
N GLN A 107 -0.41 -19.57 4.91
CA GLN A 107 0.10 -20.83 5.44
C GLN A 107 0.01 -21.87 4.34
N SER A 108 1.15 -22.36 3.91
CA SER A 108 1.12 -23.54 3.07
C SER A 108 0.52 -24.65 3.91
N ALA A 109 -0.48 -25.30 3.36
CA ALA A 109 -1.06 -26.47 3.98
C ALA A 109 -0.04 -27.60 3.89
N ALA A 110 0.87 -27.60 4.82
CA ALA A 110 1.82 -28.70 4.90
C ALA A 110 1.20 -29.82 5.69
#